data_12632805bda3deafdc81d50b375bdbba
#
_entry.id   12632805bda3deafdc81d50b375bdbba
#
_cell.length_a   1.000
_cell.length_b   1.000
_cell.length_c   1.000
_cell.angle_alpha   90.00
_cell.angle_beta   90.00
_cell.angle_gamma   90.00
#
_symmetry.space_group_name_H-M   'P 1'
#
loop_
_entity.id
_entity.type
_entity.pdbx_description
1 polymer ?
#
loop_
_entity_poly.entity_id
_entity_poly.type
_entity_poly.pdbx_seq_one_letter_code
_entity_poly.pdbx_strand_id
1 'polypeptide(L)'
;MVNKRLLITVSFGILVTLVVFLGLQDSQNRPSLSRLPISPDVAIARVVSTYNLSEDRLDKPPHYVYVKSDGNVYESNPEQNDIGKIIGHTDTTNTGGSHFAWEINDLQGRQKYYVDAVIAEIISNSSYR
;
A
#
# COMPACT_ATOMS: atom_id res chain seq x y z
N MET A 1 51.33 15.05 -15.66
CA MET A 1 50.70 15.61 -14.46
C MET A 1 49.22 15.83 -14.61
N VAL A 2 48.77 16.33 -15.74
CA VAL A 2 47.34 16.55 -16.00
C VAL A 2 46.55 15.24 -15.96
N ASN A 3 47.14 14.13 -16.45
CA ASN A 3 46.47 12.83 -16.52
C ASN A 3 46.19 12.20 -15.16
N LYS A 4 47.00 12.46 -14.15
CA LYS A 4 46.75 11.93 -12.79
C LYS A 4 45.55 12.58 -12.13
N ARG A 5 45.36 13.87 -12.30
CA ARG A 5 44.18 14.57 -11.78
C ARG A 5 42.90 14.13 -12.46
N LEU A 6 42.98 13.91 -13.78
CA LEU A 6 41.84 13.45 -14.55
C LEU A 6 41.42 12.05 -14.12
N LEU A 7 42.37 11.13 -13.92
CA LEU A 7 42.11 9.76 -13.46
C LEU A 7 41.46 9.72 -12.08
N ILE A 8 41.93 10.55 -11.15
CA ILE A 8 41.36 10.62 -9.80
C ILE A 8 39.90 11.09 -9.85
N THR A 9 39.63 12.11 -10.67
CA THR A 9 38.29 12.66 -10.82
C THR A 9 37.30 11.62 -11.41
N VAL A 10 37.74 10.88 -12.43
CA VAL A 10 36.92 9.83 -13.05
C VAL A 10 36.64 8.68 -12.09
N SER A 11 37.67 8.25 -11.33
CA SER A 11 37.51 7.18 -10.34
C SER A 11 36.52 7.57 -9.24
N PHE A 12 36.54 8.80 -8.79
CA PHE A 12 35.64 9.30 -7.78
C PHE A 12 34.21 9.35 -8.30
N GLY A 13 34.01 9.80 -9.53
CA GLY A 13 32.68 9.83 -10.15
C GLY A 13 32.06 8.44 -10.30
N ILE A 14 32.84 7.45 -10.70
CA ILE A 14 32.39 6.06 -10.83
C ILE A 14 31.98 5.50 -9.47
N LEU A 15 32.76 5.77 -8.43
CA LEU A 15 32.48 5.29 -7.08
C LEU A 15 31.15 5.85 -6.55
N VAL A 16 30.90 7.14 -6.73
CA VAL A 16 29.65 7.76 -6.31
C VAL A 16 28.44 7.17 -7.04
N THR A 17 28.55 6.97 -8.35
CA THR A 17 27.49 6.36 -9.16
C THR A 17 27.19 4.93 -8.69
N LEU A 18 28.21 4.15 -8.38
CA LEU A 18 28.05 2.79 -7.89
C LEU A 18 27.29 2.74 -6.55
N VAL A 19 27.64 3.62 -5.61
CA VAL A 19 26.98 3.69 -4.31
C VAL A 19 25.50 4.03 -4.45
N VAL A 20 25.14 4.97 -5.30
CA VAL A 20 23.76 5.34 -5.57
C VAL A 20 22.98 4.16 -6.17
N PHE A 21 23.60 3.45 -7.12
CA PHE A 21 22.97 2.29 -7.75
C PHE A 21 22.69 1.17 -6.76
N LEU A 22 23.64 0.85 -5.89
CA LEU A 22 23.47 -0.16 -4.84
C LEU A 22 22.39 0.24 -3.84
N GLY A 23 22.30 1.52 -3.48
CA GLY A 23 21.26 2.03 -2.61
C GLY A 23 19.87 1.86 -3.21
N LEU A 24 19.71 2.11 -4.51
CA LEU A 24 18.45 1.92 -5.19
C LEU A 24 18.04 0.44 -5.28
N GLN A 25 18.98 -0.46 -5.55
CA GLN A 25 18.70 -1.89 -5.56
C GLN A 25 18.26 -2.41 -4.19
N ASP A 26 18.92 -1.97 -3.13
CA ASP A 26 18.57 -2.36 -1.78
C ASP A 26 17.15 -1.92 -1.43
N SER A 27 16.76 -0.71 -1.82
CA SER A 27 15.39 -0.22 -1.69
C SER A 27 14.37 -1.09 -2.42
N GLN A 28 14.68 -1.54 -3.62
CA GLN A 28 13.77 -2.38 -4.41
C GLN A 28 13.63 -3.79 -3.85
N ASN A 29 14.69 -4.32 -3.22
CA ASN A 29 14.71 -5.66 -2.68
C ASN A 29 14.05 -5.78 -1.30
N ARG A 30 13.76 -4.66 -0.65
CA ARG A 30 13.03 -4.68 0.61
C ARG A 30 11.54 -4.82 0.33
N PRO A 31 10.90 -5.94 0.74
CA PRO A 31 9.47 -6.06 0.58
C PRO A 31 8.77 -5.02 1.47
N SER A 32 7.58 -4.75 1.23
CA SER A 32 6.57 -3.92 1.93
C SER A 32 7.03 -2.91 3.00
N LEU A 33 8.05 -3.21 3.81
CA LEU A 33 8.50 -2.36 4.93
C LEU A 33 9.13 -1.05 4.49
N SER A 34 9.71 -1.00 3.29
CA SER A 34 10.34 0.20 2.74
C SER A 34 9.41 0.97 1.80
N ARG A 35 8.25 0.42 1.50
CA ARG A 35 7.27 1.07 0.64
C ARG A 35 6.20 1.71 1.51
N LEU A 36 5.98 2.98 1.26
CA LEU A 36 4.83 3.66 1.83
C LEU A 36 3.55 3.04 1.25
N PRO A 37 2.46 2.93 2.03
CA PRO A 37 1.20 2.48 1.47
C PRO A 37 0.74 3.42 0.36
N ILE A 38 -0.07 2.91 -0.57
CA ILE A 38 -0.71 3.76 -1.55
C ILE A 38 -1.56 4.81 -0.81
N SER A 39 -1.75 5.97 -1.44
CA SER A 39 -2.59 7.01 -0.81
C SER A 39 -4.04 6.57 -0.75
N PRO A 40 -4.82 7.08 0.22
CA PRO A 40 -6.26 6.82 0.27
C PRO A 40 -6.99 7.16 -1.04
N ASP A 41 -6.55 8.22 -1.72
CA ASP A 41 -7.16 8.65 -2.98
C ASP A 41 -7.00 7.61 -4.08
N VAL A 42 -5.86 6.93 -4.14
CA VAL A 42 -5.62 5.84 -5.10
C VAL A 42 -6.56 4.68 -4.80
N ALA A 43 -6.75 4.33 -3.54
CA ALA A 43 -7.66 3.27 -3.14
C ALA A 43 -9.12 3.61 -3.51
N ILE A 44 -9.55 4.83 -3.26
CA ILE A 44 -10.88 5.31 -3.63
C ILE A 44 -11.06 5.23 -5.15
N ALA A 45 -10.09 5.70 -5.92
CA ALA A 45 -10.14 5.67 -7.37
C ALA A 45 -10.26 4.23 -7.90
N ARG A 46 -9.61 3.28 -7.25
CA ARG A 46 -9.70 1.86 -7.62
C ARG A 46 -11.11 1.31 -7.44
N VAL A 47 -11.75 1.63 -6.32
CA VAL A 47 -13.14 1.21 -6.04
C VAL A 47 -14.11 1.87 -7.03
N VAL A 48 -13.96 3.17 -7.21
CA VAL A 48 -14.82 3.94 -8.14
C VAL A 48 -14.74 3.36 -9.55
N SER A 49 -13.55 3.09 -10.06
CA SER A 49 -13.38 2.58 -11.41
C SER A 49 -13.83 1.14 -11.57
N THR A 50 -13.61 0.30 -10.56
CA THR A 50 -13.93 -1.12 -10.64
C THR A 50 -15.44 -1.37 -10.59
N TYR A 51 -16.15 -0.63 -9.75
CA TYR A 51 -17.59 -0.83 -9.52
C TYR A 51 -18.45 0.25 -10.14
N ASN A 52 -17.85 1.20 -10.85
CA ASN A 52 -18.54 2.32 -11.50
C ASN A 52 -19.42 3.10 -10.52
N LEU A 53 -18.83 3.48 -9.39
CA LEU A 53 -19.52 4.20 -8.32
C LEU A 53 -19.24 5.69 -8.42
N SER A 54 -20.15 6.49 -7.84
CA SER A 54 -19.89 7.90 -7.59
C SER A 54 -19.03 8.06 -6.33
N GLU A 55 -18.00 8.88 -6.41
CA GLU A 55 -17.10 9.12 -5.29
C GLU A 55 -17.84 9.71 -4.07
N ASP A 56 -18.90 10.45 -4.32
CA ASP A 56 -19.71 11.11 -3.26
C ASP A 56 -20.40 10.12 -2.32
N ARG A 57 -20.61 8.89 -2.75
CA ARG A 57 -21.23 7.86 -1.91
C ARG A 57 -20.26 7.20 -0.95
N LEU A 58 -18.96 7.43 -1.11
CA LEU A 58 -17.93 6.80 -0.31
C LEU A 58 -17.59 7.65 0.90
N ASP A 59 -17.45 7.01 2.06
CA ASP A 59 -17.01 7.67 3.28
C ASP A 59 -15.52 8.03 3.19
N LYS A 60 -15.17 9.22 3.64
CA LYS A 60 -13.80 9.74 3.60
C LYS A 60 -13.42 10.32 4.95
N PRO A 61 -12.17 10.13 5.40
CA PRO A 61 -11.11 9.36 4.75
C PRO A 61 -11.31 7.86 4.91
N PRO A 62 -10.73 7.02 4.02
CA PRO A 62 -10.70 5.58 4.21
C PRO A 62 -9.96 5.19 5.49
N HIS A 63 -10.27 4.03 6.01
CA HIS A 63 -9.70 3.51 7.24
C HIS A 63 -8.58 2.52 6.90
N TYR A 64 -7.41 2.71 7.51
CA TYR A 64 -6.30 1.79 7.33
C TYR A 64 -6.44 0.60 8.26
N VAL A 65 -6.39 -0.61 7.72
CA VAL A 65 -6.66 -1.84 8.46
C VAL A 65 -5.70 -2.95 8.06
N TYR A 66 -5.66 -3.99 8.87
CA TYR A 66 -4.97 -5.24 8.56
C TYR A 66 -6.02 -6.35 8.43
N VAL A 67 -6.09 -6.98 7.26
CA VAL A 67 -7.05 -8.03 6.96
C VAL A 67 -6.32 -9.36 6.97
N LYS A 68 -6.68 -10.24 7.88
CA LYS A 68 -6.13 -11.60 7.94
C LYS A 68 -6.79 -12.52 6.94
N SER A 69 -6.09 -13.61 6.61
CA SER A 69 -6.58 -14.62 5.68
C SER A 69 -7.90 -15.26 6.10
N ASP A 70 -8.22 -15.25 7.40
CA ASP A 70 -9.48 -15.75 7.93
C ASP A 70 -10.65 -14.75 7.81
N GLY A 71 -10.37 -13.55 7.32
CA GLY A 71 -11.35 -12.48 7.17
C GLY A 71 -11.44 -11.51 8.34
N ASN A 72 -10.73 -11.74 9.42
CA ASN A 72 -10.73 -10.82 10.55
C ASN A 72 -10.00 -9.52 10.18
N VAL A 73 -10.60 -8.40 10.56
CA VAL A 73 -10.11 -7.06 10.25
C VAL A 73 -9.65 -6.39 11.55
N TYR A 74 -8.42 -5.89 11.53
CA TYR A 74 -7.80 -5.25 12.69
C TYR A 74 -7.48 -3.81 12.36
N GLU A 75 -7.60 -2.96 13.35
CA GLU A 75 -7.17 -1.57 13.24
C GLU A 75 -5.66 -1.50 12.99
N SER A 76 -5.23 -0.58 12.14
CA SER A 76 -3.80 -0.39 11.85
C SER A 76 -3.50 1.09 11.62
N ASN A 77 -2.22 1.39 11.54
CA ASN A 77 -1.69 2.73 11.31
C ASN A 77 -0.79 2.71 10.07
N PRO A 78 -1.05 3.54 9.05
CA PRO A 78 -0.26 3.53 7.82
C PRO A 78 1.21 3.92 8.01
N GLU A 79 1.53 4.63 9.09
CA GLU A 79 2.92 5.02 9.37
C GLU A 79 3.72 3.90 10.00
N GLN A 80 3.08 3.06 10.79
CA GLN A 80 3.74 2.03 11.60
C GLN A 80 3.46 0.61 11.13
N ASN A 81 2.38 0.39 10.37
CA ASN A 81 1.92 -0.93 9.94
C ASN A 81 1.78 -1.90 11.11
N ASP A 82 1.28 -1.41 12.25
CA ASP A 82 1.01 -2.24 13.41
C ASP A 82 -0.35 -2.94 13.30
N ILE A 83 -0.57 -3.91 14.15
CA ILE A 83 -1.84 -4.63 14.23
C ILE A 83 -2.46 -4.30 15.57
N GLY A 84 -3.55 -3.55 15.53
CA GLY A 84 -4.29 -3.15 16.72
C GLY A 84 -5.38 -4.15 17.08
N LYS A 85 -6.47 -3.63 17.64
CA LYS A 85 -7.61 -4.46 18.03
C LYS A 85 -8.43 -4.89 16.82
N ILE A 86 -9.15 -5.99 16.96
CA ILE A 86 -10.12 -6.45 15.97
C ILE A 86 -11.30 -5.47 15.92
N ILE A 87 -11.67 -5.07 14.71
CA ILE A 87 -12.76 -4.11 14.49
C ILE A 87 -13.86 -4.65 13.59
N GLY A 88 -13.67 -5.80 12.97
CA GLY A 88 -14.67 -6.36 12.08
C GLY A 88 -14.26 -7.65 11.44
N HIS A 89 -15.06 -8.05 10.47
CA HIS A 89 -14.85 -9.26 9.71
C HIS A 89 -15.34 -9.04 8.27
N THR A 90 -14.59 -9.54 7.31
CA THR A 90 -15.03 -9.59 5.92
C THR A 90 -15.27 -11.04 5.52
N ASP A 91 -16.24 -11.26 4.64
CA ASP A 91 -16.73 -12.59 4.35
C ASP A 91 -15.67 -13.49 3.72
N THR A 92 -14.93 -12.95 2.74
CA THR A 92 -13.87 -13.70 2.08
C THR A 92 -12.80 -12.76 1.55
N THR A 93 -11.57 -13.26 1.45
CA THR A 93 -10.52 -12.57 0.72
C THR A 93 -10.34 -13.25 -0.63
N ASN A 94 -10.19 -12.46 -1.69
CA ASN A 94 -9.98 -12.96 -3.05
C ASN A 94 -8.56 -13.47 -3.26
N THR A 95 -7.65 -13.10 -2.37
CA THR A 95 -6.23 -13.47 -2.43
C THR A 95 -5.86 -14.21 -1.15
N GLY A 96 -4.92 -15.12 -1.26
CA GLY A 96 -4.38 -15.81 -0.08
C GLY A 96 -3.55 -14.85 0.78
N GLY A 97 -3.42 -15.17 2.07
CA GLY A 97 -2.58 -14.44 3.00
C GLY A 97 -3.27 -13.27 3.66
N SER A 98 -2.46 -12.47 4.35
CA SER A 98 -2.90 -11.32 5.12
C SER A 98 -2.36 -10.04 4.49
N HIS A 99 -3.14 -8.96 4.54
CA HIS A 99 -2.83 -7.72 3.83
C HIS A 99 -3.13 -6.51 4.68
N PHE A 100 -2.24 -5.52 4.62
CA PHE A 100 -2.62 -4.16 4.99
C PHE A 100 -3.48 -3.59 3.87
N ALA A 101 -4.55 -2.90 4.23
CA ALA A 101 -5.55 -2.45 3.27
C ALA A 101 -6.21 -1.15 3.68
N TRP A 102 -6.80 -0.47 2.71
CA TRP A 102 -7.71 0.63 2.95
C TRP A 102 -9.14 0.10 2.93
N GLU A 103 -9.85 0.30 4.04
CA GLU A 103 -11.28 0.00 4.14
C GLU A 103 -12.08 1.21 3.67
N ILE A 104 -12.88 1.02 2.65
CA ILE A 104 -13.69 2.07 2.04
C ILE A 104 -15.16 1.69 2.19
N ASN A 105 -15.93 2.57 2.80
CA ASN A 105 -17.34 2.34 3.06
C ASN A 105 -18.20 3.04 2.00
N ASP A 106 -19.07 2.29 1.35
CA ASP A 106 -20.14 2.82 0.52
C ASP A 106 -21.39 2.97 1.39
N LEU A 107 -21.71 4.20 1.73
CA LEU A 107 -22.79 4.51 2.66
C LEU A 107 -24.18 4.22 2.07
N GLN A 108 -24.33 4.36 0.75
CA GLN A 108 -25.62 4.11 0.09
C GLN A 108 -25.84 2.63 -0.17
N GLY A 109 -24.80 1.93 -0.63
CA GLY A 109 -24.89 0.51 -0.93
C GLY A 109 -24.69 -0.40 0.27
N ARG A 110 -24.33 0.14 1.42
CA ARG A 110 -24.01 -0.61 2.63
C ARG A 110 -22.96 -1.68 2.36
N GLN A 111 -21.89 -1.27 1.70
CA GLN A 111 -20.82 -2.15 1.28
C GLN A 111 -19.51 -1.62 1.78
N LYS A 112 -18.63 -2.53 2.19
CA LYS A 112 -17.24 -2.22 2.52
C LYS A 112 -16.33 -2.85 1.49
N TYR A 113 -15.35 -2.09 1.03
CA TYR A 113 -14.34 -2.55 0.09
C TYR A 113 -12.97 -2.47 0.75
N TYR A 114 -12.17 -3.50 0.55
CA TYR A 114 -10.82 -3.56 1.08
C TYR A 114 -9.83 -3.56 -0.08
N VAL A 115 -9.00 -2.53 -0.14
CA VAL A 115 -8.04 -2.33 -1.22
C VAL A 115 -6.64 -2.53 -0.65
N ASP A 116 -5.89 -3.46 -1.21
CA ASP A 116 -4.51 -3.74 -0.77
C ASP A 116 -3.68 -2.46 -0.80
N ALA A 117 -3.03 -2.16 0.32
CA ALA A 117 -2.31 -0.90 0.50
C ALA A 117 -0.97 -0.86 -0.26
N VAL A 118 -0.53 -1.98 -0.84
CA VAL A 118 0.73 -2.04 -1.58
C VAL A 118 0.50 -2.04 -3.08
N ILE A 119 -0.43 -2.85 -3.57
CA ILE A 119 -0.64 -3.08 -5.00
C ILE A 119 -1.96 -2.53 -5.52
N ALA A 120 -2.78 -1.94 -4.67
CA ALA A 120 -4.07 -1.35 -5.04
C ALA A 120 -5.07 -2.35 -5.64
N GLU A 121 -4.97 -3.63 -5.32
CA GLU A 121 -5.97 -4.63 -5.69
C GLU A 121 -7.09 -4.68 -4.67
N ILE A 122 -8.32 -4.88 -5.14
CA ILE A 122 -9.45 -5.13 -4.26
C ILE A 122 -9.37 -6.57 -3.79
N ILE A 123 -9.10 -6.75 -2.49
CA ILE A 123 -8.88 -8.08 -1.92
C ILE A 123 -10.15 -8.69 -1.33
N SER A 124 -11.12 -7.83 -0.99
CA SER A 124 -12.38 -8.31 -0.42
C SER A 124 -13.44 -7.22 -0.52
N ASN A 125 -14.67 -7.64 -0.50
CA ASN A 125 -15.81 -6.77 -0.23
C ASN A 125 -16.77 -7.49 0.70
N SER A 126 -17.53 -6.74 1.47
CA SER A 126 -18.57 -7.31 2.33
C SER A 126 -19.69 -6.32 2.52
N SER A 127 -20.89 -6.84 2.60
CA SER A 127 -22.07 -6.04 2.97
C SER A 127 -22.11 -5.88 4.48
N TYR A 128 -22.47 -4.69 4.96
CA TYR A 128 -22.71 -4.48 6.38
C TYR A 128 -24.17 -4.08 6.61
N ARG A 129 -24.65 -4.49 7.74
CA ARG A 129 -26.07 -4.31 8.10
C ARG A 129 -26.25 -3.15 9.05
#